data_a004b3ac0cfc617641514aaa3bc55d07
#
_entry.id   a004b3ac0cfc617641514aaa3bc55d07
#
_cell.length_a   1.000
_cell.length_b   1.000
_cell.length_c   1.000
_cell.angle_alpha   90.00
_cell.angle_beta   90.00
_cell.angle_gamma   90.00
#
_symmetry.space_group_name_H-M   'P 1'
#
loop_
_entity.id
_entity.type
_entity.pdbx_description
1 polymer ?
#
loop_
_entity_poly.entity_id
_entity_poly.type
_entity_poly.pdbx_seq_one_letter_code
_entity_poly.pdbx_strand_id
1 'polypeptide(L)'
;MEILFLGAIILVALVLFVTELFPIDVTALLVLGLLLILGLVSPAESLAGFSNPAVITIACLFILSHALQKSHVLEYLIININTLIDKSRVLGMIAYLFAIGVASAVVNNTAIVAIFMPVTIRLADKYNISPSKVLIPLSYAAILGGTLTLVGTSTNLIVNSILVDSSNGQVSLGMLEFAKFGIIKFVVGLLYIFTIGYKLLPIRVAKSSSIEDYRLDGYLTEFKVSKNSPLTGKTLLDRKINENYDVIILDVLRNGEIINSNLRNLIILEDDILFVKGSFDNFQRLKEIENLVMLADEKLTQDELEQEDNILAECLVTDNSELIGLSLQEANFRRSFGSFVLAIRREGEIIRRKLAHFILKPFDTLLVYGPKDRINQLANKEGFIVLGKVDGSLDGHPFWWLSLASILFAVTLAIFDIVPIVVGVILGVIALLLSKVITPNEAYSSIHWQVIIVIAAFLPMGAA
;
A
#
# COMPACT_ATOMS: atom_id res chain seq x y z
N MET A 1 42.10 20.06 12.52
CA MET A 1 41.01 20.07 13.52
C MET A 1 39.66 19.78 12.86
N GLU A 2 39.40 20.37 11.70
CA GLU A 2 38.17 20.20 10.93
C GLU A 2 37.81 18.74 10.62
N ILE A 3 38.78 17.95 10.13
CA ILE A 3 38.61 16.50 9.85
C ILE A 3 38.21 15.70 11.11
N LEU A 4 38.73 16.06 12.28
CA LEU A 4 38.40 15.42 13.55
C LEU A 4 36.94 15.75 13.97
N PHE A 5 36.52 17.01 13.80
CA PHE A 5 35.13 17.41 14.07
C PHE A 5 34.16 16.76 13.09
N LEU A 6 34.50 16.73 11.79
CA LEU A 6 33.68 16.07 10.78
C LEU A 6 33.54 14.57 11.08
N GLY A 7 34.67 13.89 11.45
CA GLY A 7 34.66 12.50 11.85
C GLY A 7 33.77 12.23 13.08
N ALA A 8 33.82 13.13 14.08
CA ALA A 8 32.95 13.03 15.26
C ALA A 8 31.48 13.21 14.91
N ILE A 9 31.14 14.17 14.03
CA ILE A 9 29.76 14.39 13.56
C ILE A 9 29.25 13.15 12.80
N ILE A 10 30.05 12.56 11.91
CA ILE A 10 29.71 11.33 11.20
C ILE A 10 29.42 10.19 12.18
N LEU A 11 30.25 10.05 13.21
CA LEU A 11 30.04 9.02 14.24
C LEU A 11 28.77 9.27 15.03
N VAL A 12 28.47 10.51 15.42
CA VAL A 12 27.24 10.88 16.11
C VAL A 12 26.03 10.61 15.22
N ALA A 13 26.08 11.00 13.95
CA ALA A 13 25.03 10.73 12.97
C ALA A 13 24.75 9.23 12.85
N LEU A 14 25.81 8.41 12.75
CA LEU A 14 25.71 6.97 12.64
C LEU A 14 25.07 6.36 13.89
N VAL A 15 25.47 6.81 15.09
CA VAL A 15 24.87 6.36 16.35
C VAL A 15 23.38 6.75 16.43
N LEU A 16 23.04 7.98 16.05
CA LEU A 16 21.65 8.44 16.06
C LEU A 16 20.77 7.65 15.07
N PHE A 17 21.30 7.31 13.88
CA PHE A 17 20.57 6.48 12.91
C PHE A 17 20.42 5.03 13.38
N VAL A 18 21.43 4.45 14.03
CA VAL A 18 21.36 3.07 14.52
C VAL A 18 20.46 2.95 15.74
N THR A 19 20.43 3.97 16.60
CA THR A 19 19.59 3.97 17.82
C THR A 19 18.16 4.40 17.58
N GLU A 20 17.86 5.00 16.42
CA GLU A 20 16.53 5.52 16.05
C GLU A 20 15.89 6.42 17.13
N LEU A 21 16.74 7.15 17.89
CA LEU A 21 16.30 8.05 18.97
C LEU A 21 15.42 9.19 18.45
N PHE A 22 15.67 9.62 17.21
CA PHE A 22 14.90 10.66 16.52
C PHE A 22 14.51 10.18 15.13
N PRO A 23 13.43 10.72 14.55
CA PRO A 23 13.12 10.52 13.13
C PRO A 23 14.32 10.88 12.25
N ILE A 24 14.43 10.19 11.11
CA ILE A 24 15.60 10.27 10.21
C ILE A 24 15.85 11.70 9.74
N ASP A 25 14.81 12.46 9.41
CA ASP A 25 14.83 13.84 8.98
C ASP A 25 15.29 14.80 10.10
N VAL A 26 14.83 14.58 11.32
CA VAL A 26 15.27 15.34 12.50
C VAL A 26 16.76 15.09 12.76
N THR A 27 17.20 13.84 12.66
CA THR A 27 18.64 13.49 12.79
C THR A 27 19.48 14.20 11.73
N ALA A 28 19.01 14.24 10.48
CA ALA A 28 19.70 14.93 9.41
C ALA A 28 19.80 16.45 9.65
N LEU A 29 18.73 17.08 10.13
CA LEU A 29 18.72 18.50 10.49
C LEU A 29 19.63 18.81 11.69
N LEU A 30 19.69 17.91 12.68
CA LEU A 30 20.64 18.04 13.81
C LEU A 30 22.10 18.00 13.32
N VAL A 31 22.43 17.08 12.41
CA VAL A 31 23.77 17.00 11.80
C VAL A 31 24.10 18.29 11.06
N LEU A 32 23.17 18.78 10.21
CA LEU A 32 23.34 20.05 9.51
C LEU A 32 23.54 21.24 10.48
N GLY A 33 22.77 21.27 11.57
CA GLY A 33 22.91 22.27 12.63
C GLY A 33 24.27 22.21 13.31
N LEU A 34 24.80 21.02 13.57
CA LEU A 34 26.16 20.85 14.14
C LEU A 34 27.24 21.32 13.18
N LEU A 35 27.12 21.03 11.87
CA LEU A 35 28.06 21.52 10.87
C LEU A 35 28.08 23.06 10.82
N LEU A 36 26.94 23.71 10.92
CA LEU A 36 26.79 25.16 10.97
C LEU A 36 27.41 25.77 12.25
N ILE A 37 27.09 25.22 13.43
CA ILE A 37 27.54 25.73 14.72
C ILE A 37 29.09 25.62 14.83
N LEU A 38 29.64 24.55 14.30
CA LEU A 38 31.09 24.34 14.30
C LEU A 38 31.84 25.09 13.18
N GLY A 39 31.08 25.81 12.32
CA GLY A 39 31.65 26.61 11.24
C GLY A 39 32.30 25.77 10.12
N LEU A 40 31.94 24.48 10.01
CA LEU A 40 32.47 23.60 8.97
C LEU A 40 31.81 23.87 7.61
N VAL A 41 30.64 24.45 7.63
CA VAL A 41 29.87 24.82 6.43
C VAL A 41 29.29 26.23 6.65
N SER A 42 29.31 27.07 5.61
CA SER A 42 28.68 28.37 5.65
C SER A 42 27.14 28.26 5.56
N PRO A 43 26.37 29.27 6.03
CA PRO A 43 24.90 29.27 5.88
C PRO A 43 24.44 29.12 4.43
N ALA A 44 25.18 29.68 3.47
CA ALA A 44 24.85 29.57 2.04
C ALA A 44 25.05 28.13 1.53
N GLU A 45 26.16 27.50 1.89
CA GLU A 45 26.43 26.09 1.52
C GLU A 45 25.46 25.13 2.19
N SER A 46 25.08 25.38 3.46
CA SER A 46 24.11 24.54 4.17
C SER A 46 22.72 24.52 3.51
N LEU A 47 22.33 25.63 2.90
CA LEU A 47 21.07 25.76 2.19
C LEU A 47 21.14 25.33 0.72
N ALA A 48 22.35 25.23 0.15
CA ALA A 48 22.55 24.82 -1.24
C ALA A 48 21.98 23.42 -1.53
N GLY A 49 22.01 22.51 -0.54
CA GLY A 49 21.40 21.19 -0.65
C GLY A 49 19.91 21.24 -0.98
N PHE A 50 19.17 22.17 -0.40
CA PHE A 50 17.72 22.33 -0.63
C PHE A 50 17.37 22.88 -2.02
N SER A 51 18.29 23.60 -2.66
CA SER A 51 18.16 24.11 -4.03
C SER A 51 18.83 23.21 -5.08
N ASN A 52 19.36 22.08 -4.67
CA ASN A 52 20.04 21.15 -5.57
C ASN A 52 19.06 20.55 -6.60
N PRO A 53 19.41 20.56 -7.91
CA PRO A 53 18.55 20.03 -8.97
C PRO A 53 18.15 18.56 -8.75
N ALA A 54 18.98 17.74 -8.12
CA ALA A 54 18.65 16.36 -7.83
C ALA A 54 17.51 16.25 -6.81
N VAL A 55 17.52 17.07 -5.74
CA VAL A 55 16.50 17.11 -4.69
C VAL A 55 15.14 17.53 -5.30
N ILE A 56 15.15 18.57 -6.14
CA ILE A 56 13.95 19.04 -6.83
C ILE A 56 13.43 17.97 -7.81
N THR A 57 14.32 17.30 -8.53
CA THR A 57 13.95 16.19 -9.43
C THR A 57 13.26 15.07 -8.66
N ILE A 58 13.80 14.66 -7.50
CA ILE A 58 13.21 13.59 -6.66
C ILE A 58 11.81 14.02 -6.18
N ALA A 59 11.64 15.26 -5.72
CA ALA A 59 10.33 15.77 -5.29
C ALA A 59 9.32 15.72 -6.44
N CYS A 60 9.69 16.19 -7.64
CA CYS A 60 8.83 16.11 -8.82
C CYS A 60 8.53 14.66 -9.24
N LEU A 61 9.49 13.74 -9.13
CA LEU A 61 9.28 12.32 -9.42
C LEU A 61 8.30 11.66 -8.44
N PHE A 62 8.25 12.05 -7.17
CA PHE A 62 7.22 11.59 -6.25
C PHE A 62 5.82 12.02 -6.74
N ILE A 63 5.68 13.27 -7.18
CA ILE A 63 4.41 13.79 -7.71
C ILE A 63 3.99 13.03 -8.99
N LEU A 64 4.90 12.85 -9.94
CA LEU A 64 4.65 12.11 -11.18
C LEU A 64 4.30 10.64 -10.91
N SER A 65 5.00 10.02 -9.96
CA SER A 65 4.74 8.65 -9.52
C SER A 65 3.35 8.50 -8.90
N HIS A 66 2.93 9.46 -8.07
CA HIS A 66 1.58 9.50 -7.48
C HIS A 66 0.50 9.65 -8.56
N ALA A 67 0.71 10.53 -9.54
CA ALA A 67 -0.21 10.68 -10.66
C ALA A 67 -0.37 9.38 -11.47
N LEU A 68 0.72 8.64 -11.66
CA LEU A 68 0.70 7.34 -12.32
C LEU A 68 -0.07 6.29 -11.50
N GLN A 69 0.10 6.28 -10.18
CA GLN A 69 -0.67 5.41 -9.29
C GLN A 69 -2.17 5.71 -9.36
N LYS A 70 -2.54 6.99 -9.23
CA LYS A 70 -3.93 7.44 -9.27
C LYS A 70 -4.62 7.13 -10.60
N SER A 71 -3.88 7.10 -11.70
CA SER A 71 -4.42 6.85 -13.03
C SER A 71 -4.68 5.36 -13.34
N HIS A 72 -4.27 4.43 -12.47
CA HIS A 72 -4.40 2.97 -12.67
C HIS A 72 -3.81 2.43 -13.99
N VAL A 73 -2.98 3.22 -14.65
CA VAL A 73 -2.41 2.90 -15.96
C VAL A 73 -1.55 1.66 -15.94
N LEU A 74 -0.81 1.47 -14.86
CA LEU A 74 0.07 0.32 -14.69
C LEU A 74 -0.72 -0.99 -14.53
N GLU A 75 -1.86 -0.92 -13.84
CA GLU A 75 -2.77 -2.06 -13.69
C GLU A 75 -3.35 -2.45 -15.05
N TYR A 76 -3.73 -1.47 -15.89
CA TYR A 76 -4.24 -1.71 -17.23
C TYR A 76 -3.22 -2.39 -18.14
N LEU A 77 -1.94 -2.00 -18.07
CA LEU A 77 -0.86 -2.61 -18.85
C LEU A 77 -0.67 -4.10 -18.49
N ILE A 78 -0.98 -4.50 -17.25
CA ILE A 78 -0.77 -5.88 -16.78
C ILE A 78 -1.95 -6.80 -17.07
N ILE A 79 -3.15 -6.29 -17.28
CA ILE A 79 -4.31 -7.14 -17.63
C ILE A 79 -3.97 -8.06 -18.82
N ASN A 80 -3.21 -7.56 -19.78
CA ASN A 80 -2.77 -8.34 -20.93
C ASN A 80 -1.75 -9.45 -20.59
N ILE A 81 -1.02 -9.32 -19.50
CA ILE A 81 -0.02 -10.34 -19.07
C ILE A 81 -0.72 -11.58 -18.49
N ASN A 82 -1.93 -11.44 -17.96
CA ASN A 82 -2.70 -12.58 -17.46
C ASN A 82 -2.92 -13.66 -18.54
N THR A 83 -3.17 -13.25 -19.78
CA THR A 83 -3.34 -14.18 -20.91
C THR A 83 -2.06 -14.94 -21.22
N LEU A 84 -0.91 -14.36 -20.98
CA LEU A 84 0.39 -15.01 -21.17
C LEU A 84 0.68 -15.99 -20.04
N ILE A 85 0.31 -15.66 -18.79
CA ILE A 85 0.44 -16.53 -17.62
C ILE A 85 -0.47 -17.75 -17.79
N ASP A 86 -1.67 -17.59 -18.32
CA ASP A 86 -2.61 -18.70 -18.58
C ASP A 86 -2.05 -19.69 -19.62
N LYS A 87 -1.25 -19.21 -20.59
CA LYS A 87 -0.58 -20.05 -21.59
C LYS A 87 0.66 -20.76 -21.04
N SER A 88 1.47 -20.06 -20.27
CA SER A 88 2.70 -20.57 -19.66
C SER A 88 3.00 -19.83 -18.36
N ARG A 89 2.84 -20.50 -17.23
CA ARG A 89 3.07 -19.91 -15.89
C ARG A 89 4.47 -19.31 -15.74
N VAL A 90 5.50 -20.03 -16.21
CA VAL A 90 6.90 -19.60 -16.09
C VAL A 90 7.17 -18.40 -16.98
N LEU A 91 6.84 -18.46 -18.27
CA LEU A 91 7.03 -17.35 -19.21
C LEU A 91 6.23 -16.12 -18.81
N GLY A 92 4.98 -16.31 -18.41
CA GLY A 92 4.14 -15.21 -17.96
C GLY A 92 4.67 -14.54 -16.68
N MET A 93 5.18 -15.31 -15.72
CA MET A 93 5.78 -14.74 -14.52
C MET A 93 7.11 -14.01 -14.82
N ILE A 94 7.92 -14.54 -15.75
CA ILE A 94 9.14 -13.84 -16.22
C ILE A 94 8.75 -12.52 -16.87
N ALA A 95 7.78 -12.52 -17.78
CA ALA A 95 7.31 -11.32 -18.46
C ALA A 95 6.72 -10.31 -17.47
N TYR A 96 6.00 -10.78 -16.46
CA TYR A 96 5.46 -9.96 -15.39
C TYR A 96 6.55 -9.25 -14.58
N LEU A 97 7.54 -9.98 -14.08
CA LEU A 97 8.64 -9.39 -13.31
C LEU A 97 9.55 -8.51 -14.18
N PHE A 98 9.72 -8.87 -15.45
CA PHE A 98 10.43 -8.04 -16.41
C PHE A 98 9.71 -6.70 -16.64
N ALA A 99 8.39 -6.71 -16.85
CA ALA A 99 7.59 -5.50 -17.02
C ALA A 99 7.65 -4.59 -15.77
N ILE A 100 7.60 -5.19 -14.57
CA ILE A 100 7.76 -4.48 -13.30
C ILE A 100 9.14 -3.80 -13.22
N GLY A 101 10.21 -4.51 -13.57
CA GLY A 101 11.54 -3.94 -13.57
C GLY A 101 11.69 -2.78 -14.56
N VAL A 102 11.14 -2.91 -15.76
CA VAL A 102 11.12 -1.82 -16.75
C VAL A 102 10.31 -0.62 -16.25
N ALA A 103 9.15 -0.84 -15.64
CA ALA A 103 8.36 0.23 -15.04
C ALA A 103 9.13 0.91 -13.90
N SER A 104 9.86 0.15 -13.08
CA SER A 104 10.67 0.67 -11.97
C SER A 104 11.92 1.43 -12.43
N ALA A 105 12.33 1.29 -13.68
CA ALA A 105 13.41 2.12 -14.23
C ALA A 105 13.02 3.61 -14.34
N VAL A 106 11.73 3.92 -14.28
CA VAL A 106 11.19 5.30 -14.48
C VAL A 106 10.37 5.76 -13.28
N VAL A 107 9.88 4.83 -12.47
CA VAL A 107 9.03 5.09 -11.30
C VAL A 107 9.73 4.58 -10.05
N ASN A 108 9.55 5.26 -8.94
CA ASN A 108 10.12 4.87 -7.65
C ASN A 108 9.77 3.41 -7.29
N ASN A 109 10.76 2.65 -6.84
CA ASN A 109 10.64 1.24 -6.46
C ASN A 109 9.52 0.98 -5.47
N THR A 110 9.40 1.82 -4.42
CA THR A 110 8.38 1.68 -3.38
C THR A 110 6.98 1.82 -3.97
N ALA A 111 6.79 2.79 -4.86
CA ALA A 111 5.54 3.01 -5.56
C ALA A 111 5.14 1.81 -6.43
N ILE A 112 6.09 1.30 -7.22
CA ILE A 112 5.89 0.11 -8.06
C ILE A 112 5.49 -1.09 -7.20
N VAL A 113 6.22 -1.37 -6.12
CA VAL A 113 5.88 -2.49 -5.23
C VAL A 113 4.50 -2.32 -4.63
N ALA A 114 4.14 -1.13 -4.16
CA ALA A 114 2.83 -0.86 -3.57
C ALA A 114 1.68 -1.08 -4.56
N ILE A 115 1.82 -0.62 -5.82
CA ILE A 115 0.82 -0.81 -6.89
C ILE A 115 0.65 -2.29 -7.24
N PHE A 116 1.78 -2.99 -7.42
CA PHE A 116 1.75 -4.37 -7.92
C PHE A 116 1.55 -5.42 -6.83
N MET A 117 1.72 -5.08 -5.56
CA MET A 117 1.52 -6.03 -4.45
C MET A 117 0.13 -6.65 -4.45
N PRO A 118 -0.99 -5.90 -4.53
CA PRO A 118 -2.34 -6.49 -4.58
C PRO A 118 -2.54 -7.38 -5.81
N VAL A 119 -2.03 -6.95 -6.97
CA VAL A 119 -2.10 -7.74 -8.22
C VAL A 119 -1.31 -9.04 -8.08
N THR A 120 -0.11 -8.97 -7.50
CA THR A 120 0.76 -10.13 -7.27
C THR A 120 0.14 -11.12 -6.31
N ILE A 121 -0.54 -10.65 -5.25
CA ILE A 121 -1.28 -11.51 -4.32
C ILE A 121 -2.41 -12.23 -5.06
N ARG A 122 -3.22 -11.52 -5.84
CA ARG A 122 -4.28 -12.12 -6.66
C ARG A 122 -3.76 -13.16 -7.66
N LEU A 123 -2.59 -12.90 -8.27
CA LEU A 123 -1.93 -13.86 -9.15
C LEU A 123 -1.46 -15.10 -8.37
N ALA A 124 -0.86 -14.90 -7.20
CA ALA A 124 -0.44 -16.00 -6.33
C ALA A 124 -1.62 -16.92 -6.00
N ASP A 125 -2.74 -16.33 -5.61
CA ASP A 125 -3.97 -17.04 -5.26
C ASP A 125 -4.56 -17.77 -6.48
N LYS A 126 -4.72 -17.09 -7.61
CA LYS A 126 -5.26 -17.68 -8.86
C LYS A 126 -4.48 -18.93 -9.30
N TYR A 127 -3.16 -18.93 -9.12
CA TYR A 127 -2.31 -20.03 -9.57
C TYR A 127 -1.83 -20.98 -8.46
N ASN A 128 -2.37 -20.84 -7.24
CA ASN A 128 -1.97 -21.60 -6.05
C ASN A 128 -0.45 -21.57 -5.79
N ILE A 129 0.13 -20.38 -5.86
CA ILE A 129 1.55 -20.11 -5.57
C ILE A 129 1.63 -19.42 -4.22
N SER A 130 2.57 -19.84 -3.34
CA SER A 130 2.79 -19.15 -2.07
C SER A 130 3.11 -17.65 -2.31
N PRO A 131 2.43 -16.70 -1.62
CA PRO A 131 2.69 -15.27 -1.75
C PRO A 131 4.17 -14.88 -1.58
N SER A 132 4.89 -15.54 -0.67
CA SER A 132 6.33 -15.30 -0.47
C SER A 132 7.17 -15.60 -1.71
N LYS A 133 6.73 -16.53 -2.57
CA LYS A 133 7.43 -16.89 -3.82
C LYS A 133 7.20 -15.93 -4.97
N VAL A 134 6.30 -14.95 -4.82
CA VAL A 134 6.01 -13.94 -5.84
C VAL A 134 6.24 -12.52 -5.35
N LEU A 135 5.99 -12.23 -4.06
CA LEU A 135 6.20 -10.89 -3.49
C LEU A 135 7.67 -10.53 -3.31
N ILE A 136 8.50 -11.50 -2.88
CA ILE A 136 9.94 -11.28 -2.79
C ILE A 136 10.56 -11.03 -4.17
N PRO A 137 10.29 -11.87 -5.20
CA PRO A 137 10.67 -11.58 -6.58
C PRO A 137 10.18 -10.23 -7.11
N LEU A 138 8.94 -9.82 -6.78
CA LEU A 138 8.41 -8.50 -7.12
C LEU A 138 9.33 -7.38 -6.61
N SER A 139 9.66 -7.42 -5.32
CA SER A 139 10.52 -6.42 -4.69
C SER A 139 11.91 -6.38 -5.34
N TYR A 140 12.53 -7.53 -5.54
CA TYR A 140 13.84 -7.59 -6.21
C TYR A 140 13.80 -7.13 -7.67
N ALA A 141 12.76 -7.47 -8.42
CA ALA A 141 12.60 -6.99 -9.79
C ALA A 141 12.48 -5.47 -9.85
N ALA A 142 11.72 -4.86 -8.92
CA ALA A 142 11.64 -3.41 -8.80
C ALA A 142 12.98 -2.78 -8.45
N ILE A 143 13.71 -3.30 -7.44
CA ILE A 143 15.03 -2.79 -7.04
C ILE A 143 16.04 -2.89 -8.20
N LEU A 144 16.11 -4.03 -8.86
CA LEU A 144 17.01 -4.24 -9.99
C LEU A 144 16.66 -3.32 -11.16
N GLY A 145 15.36 -3.16 -11.45
CA GLY A 145 14.86 -2.24 -12.48
C GLY A 145 15.18 -0.78 -12.18
N GLY A 146 15.00 -0.34 -10.94
CA GLY A 146 15.32 1.02 -10.51
C GLY A 146 16.79 1.41 -10.71
N THR A 147 17.69 0.45 -10.85
CA THR A 147 19.11 0.73 -11.14
C THR A 147 19.44 0.87 -12.61
N LEU A 148 18.46 0.75 -13.51
CA LEU A 148 18.68 0.86 -14.97
C LEU A 148 18.86 2.29 -15.45
N THR A 149 18.30 3.26 -14.76
CA THR A 149 18.34 4.67 -15.17
C THR A 149 18.78 5.58 -14.04
N LEU A 150 19.11 6.81 -14.38
CA LEU A 150 19.46 7.85 -13.42
C LEU A 150 18.33 8.13 -12.44
N VAL A 151 17.06 8.11 -12.88
CA VAL A 151 15.87 8.49 -12.08
C VAL A 151 15.17 7.32 -11.40
N GLY A 152 15.50 6.08 -11.75
CA GLY A 152 14.84 4.89 -11.18
C GLY A 152 15.05 4.72 -9.68
N THR A 153 16.11 5.31 -9.13
CA THR A 153 16.35 5.38 -7.69
C THR A 153 16.99 6.69 -7.28
N SER A 154 16.59 7.23 -6.12
CA SER A 154 17.17 8.47 -5.55
C SER A 154 18.69 8.38 -5.35
N THR A 155 19.20 7.19 -5.05
CA THR A 155 20.65 6.97 -4.86
C THR A 155 21.44 7.36 -6.11
N ASN A 156 20.96 7.00 -7.31
CA ASN A 156 21.64 7.34 -8.56
C ASN A 156 21.69 8.86 -8.80
N LEU A 157 20.60 9.55 -8.48
CA LEU A 157 20.53 11.02 -8.57
C LEU A 157 21.49 11.70 -7.60
N ILE A 158 21.59 11.19 -6.36
CA ILE A 158 22.52 11.72 -5.35
C ILE A 158 23.96 11.51 -5.80
N VAL A 159 24.31 10.32 -6.25
CA VAL A 159 25.68 10.02 -6.74
C VAL A 159 26.03 10.94 -7.91
N ASN A 160 25.11 11.13 -8.86
CA ASN A 160 25.34 12.05 -9.97
C ASN A 160 25.50 13.51 -9.51
N SER A 161 24.69 13.96 -8.54
CA SER A 161 24.82 15.30 -7.98
C SER A 161 26.18 15.53 -7.33
N ILE A 162 26.64 14.60 -6.50
CA ILE A 162 27.96 14.67 -5.87
C ILE A 162 29.07 14.67 -6.92
N LEU A 163 28.92 13.88 -7.98
CA LEU A 163 29.90 13.83 -9.08
C LEU A 163 29.97 15.16 -9.84
N VAL A 164 28.83 15.77 -10.13
CA VAL A 164 28.73 17.07 -10.80
C VAL A 164 29.36 18.16 -9.92
N ASP A 165 29.01 18.18 -8.63
CA ASP A 165 29.53 19.16 -7.70
C ASP A 165 31.05 19.01 -7.50
N SER A 166 31.56 17.80 -7.31
CA SER A 166 32.99 17.53 -7.12
C SER A 166 33.84 17.75 -8.37
N SER A 167 33.26 17.65 -9.55
CA SER A 167 33.92 17.91 -10.84
C SER A 167 33.77 19.34 -11.35
N ASN A 168 33.21 20.25 -10.56
CA ASN A 168 32.84 21.60 -10.98
C ASN A 168 31.99 21.61 -12.27
N GLY A 169 31.06 20.71 -12.41
CA GLY A 169 30.18 20.57 -13.57
C GLY A 169 30.80 19.93 -14.81
N GLN A 170 32.04 19.47 -14.75
CA GLN A 170 32.72 18.88 -15.93
C GLN A 170 32.30 17.47 -16.23
N VAL A 171 31.87 16.71 -15.23
CA VAL A 171 31.43 15.32 -15.36
C VAL A 171 30.01 15.15 -14.83
N SER A 172 29.13 14.63 -15.67
CA SER A 172 27.77 14.25 -15.30
C SER A 172 27.44 12.90 -15.91
N LEU A 173 26.62 12.11 -15.19
CA LEU A 173 26.12 10.84 -15.70
C LEU A 173 24.84 11.08 -16.50
N GLY A 174 24.80 10.60 -17.72
CA GLY A 174 23.62 10.67 -18.56
C GLY A 174 22.51 9.75 -18.06
N MET A 175 21.28 9.97 -18.57
CA MET A 175 20.07 9.24 -18.15
C MET A 175 20.22 7.72 -18.23
N LEU A 176 20.88 7.19 -19.27
CA LEU A 176 21.08 5.76 -19.53
C LEU A 176 22.50 5.26 -19.20
N GLU A 177 23.34 6.08 -18.59
CA GLU A 177 24.71 5.67 -18.21
C GLU A 177 24.68 4.46 -17.27
N PHE A 178 23.74 4.46 -16.32
CA PHE A 178 23.52 3.35 -15.41
C PHE A 178 23.04 2.07 -16.11
N ALA A 179 22.40 2.16 -17.28
CA ALA A 179 21.92 1.01 -18.04
C ALA A 179 23.06 0.10 -18.52
N LYS A 180 24.24 0.64 -18.79
CA LYS A 180 25.40 -0.12 -19.26
C LYS A 180 25.75 -1.30 -18.34
N PHE A 181 25.73 -1.07 -17.05
CA PHE A 181 25.93 -2.10 -16.02
C PHE A 181 24.62 -2.65 -15.48
N GLY A 182 23.60 -1.80 -15.38
CA GLY A 182 22.29 -2.11 -14.84
C GLY A 182 21.58 -3.24 -15.59
N ILE A 183 21.67 -3.28 -16.92
CA ILE A 183 21.06 -4.35 -17.75
C ILE A 183 21.67 -5.71 -17.41
N ILE A 184 22.99 -5.78 -17.28
CA ILE A 184 23.68 -7.03 -16.92
C ILE A 184 23.19 -7.49 -15.54
N LYS A 185 23.17 -6.58 -14.56
CA LYS A 185 22.72 -6.86 -13.20
C LYS A 185 21.25 -7.28 -13.18
N PHE A 186 20.39 -6.62 -13.95
CA PHE A 186 18.96 -6.92 -14.06
C PHE A 186 18.71 -8.31 -14.63
N VAL A 187 19.36 -8.65 -15.74
CA VAL A 187 19.23 -9.96 -16.38
C VAL A 187 19.75 -11.08 -15.48
N VAL A 188 20.97 -10.91 -14.91
CA VAL A 188 21.57 -11.90 -14.00
C VAL A 188 20.71 -12.04 -12.74
N GLY A 189 20.21 -10.94 -12.18
CA GLY A 189 19.34 -10.94 -11.00
C GLY A 189 18.01 -11.66 -11.26
N LEU A 190 17.35 -11.41 -12.38
CA LEU A 190 16.14 -12.14 -12.76
C LEU A 190 16.43 -13.63 -12.96
N LEU A 191 17.52 -13.97 -13.65
CA LEU A 191 17.94 -15.35 -13.85
C LEU A 191 18.20 -16.07 -12.52
N TYR A 192 18.87 -15.40 -11.58
CA TYR A 192 19.07 -15.91 -10.22
C TYR A 192 17.73 -16.13 -9.50
N ILE A 193 16.81 -15.17 -9.56
CA ILE A 193 15.50 -15.27 -8.91
C ILE A 193 14.73 -16.49 -9.41
N PHE A 194 14.71 -16.74 -10.73
CA PHE A 194 13.95 -17.84 -11.31
C PHE A 194 14.62 -19.21 -11.17
N THR A 195 15.94 -19.27 -11.03
CA THR A 195 16.68 -20.54 -10.93
C THR A 195 16.92 -20.94 -9.47
N ILE A 196 17.70 -20.16 -8.75
CA ILE A 196 18.16 -20.42 -7.39
C ILE A 196 17.20 -19.83 -6.37
N GLY A 197 16.86 -18.54 -6.54
CA GLY A 197 16.04 -17.77 -5.60
C GLY A 197 14.69 -18.45 -5.35
N TYR A 198 13.98 -18.82 -6.41
CA TYR A 198 12.67 -19.47 -6.30
C TYR A 198 12.68 -20.79 -5.48
N LYS A 199 13.81 -21.52 -5.53
CA LYS A 199 13.97 -22.75 -4.74
C LYS A 199 14.28 -22.48 -3.28
N LEU A 200 15.05 -21.42 -3.00
CA LEU A 200 15.47 -21.06 -1.65
C LEU A 200 14.36 -20.34 -0.86
N LEU A 201 13.42 -19.70 -1.55
CA LEU A 201 12.34 -18.99 -0.89
C LEU A 201 11.44 -19.97 -0.11
N PRO A 202 11.21 -19.71 1.19
CA PRO A 202 10.36 -20.55 2.02
C PRO A 202 8.92 -20.50 1.51
N ILE A 203 8.27 -21.66 1.53
CA ILE A 203 6.82 -21.76 1.30
C ILE A 203 6.18 -21.32 2.61
N ARG A 204 5.93 -20.04 2.76
CA ARG A 204 5.04 -19.54 3.79
C ARG A 204 3.63 -19.67 3.24
N VAL A 205 2.97 -20.74 3.61
CA VAL A 205 1.52 -20.82 3.46
C VAL A 205 1.00 -19.76 4.43
N ALA A 206 0.57 -18.60 3.92
CA ALA A 206 -0.47 -17.90 4.64
C ALA A 206 -1.55 -18.96 4.81
N LYS A 207 -1.88 -19.34 6.06
CA LYS A 207 -3.06 -20.15 6.30
C LYS A 207 -4.20 -19.42 5.61
N SER A 208 -4.72 -20.01 4.57
CA SER A 208 -5.72 -19.52 3.64
C SER A 208 -5.31 -18.35 2.76
N SER A 209 -5.14 -18.62 1.51
CA SER A 209 -5.44 -17.65 0.46
C SER A 209 -5.69 -18.36 -0.86
N SER A 210 -6.61 -19.26 -0.90
CA SER A 210 -7.47 -19.35 -2.07
C SER A 210 -8.49 -18.22 -1.95
N ILE A 211 -8.77 -17.51 -3.04
CA ILE A 211 -9.92 -16.59 -3.12
C ILE A 211 -11.22 -17.35 -2.77
N GLU A 212 -11.24 -18.67 -2.95
CA GLU A 212 -12.33 -19.54 -2.48
C GLU A 212 -12.34 -19.73 -0.95
N ASP A 213 -11.18 -19.79 -0.27
CA ASP A 213 -11.08 -19.74 1.20
C ASP A 213 -11.34 -18.35 1.75
N TYR A 214 -11.02 -17.29 0.99
CA TYR A 214 -11.43 -15.92 1.28
C TYR A 214 -12.95 -15.71 1.09
N ARG A 215 -13.57 -16.46 0.21
CA ARG A 215 -15.04 -16.49 0.05
C ARG A 215 -15.74 -17.39 1.06
N LEU A 216 -15.07 -18.39 1.63
CA LEU A 216 -15.70 -19.43 2.46
C LEU A 216 -15.36 -19.36 3.95
N ASP A 217 -14.27 -18.68 4.37
CA ASP A 217 -13.80 -18.82 5.75
C ASP A 217 -13.55 -17.49 6.46
N GLY A 218 -14.57 -16.60 6.36
CA GLY A 218 -14.13 -15.94 7.35
C GLY A 218 -14.34 -14.61 7.89
N TYR A 219 -15.36 -13.92 7.56
CA TYR A 219 -15.73 -12.74 8.33
C TYR A 219 -16.51 -13.17 9.58
N LEU A 220 -16.27 -12.46 10.67
CA LEU A 220 -17.07 -12.55 11.87
C LEU A 220 -17.95 -11.30 11.94
N THR A 221 -19.24 -11.50 12.13
CA THR A 221 -20.19 -10.41 12.34
C THR A 221 -21.14 -10.75 13.47
N GLU A 222 -21.79 -9.73 14.00
CA GLU A 222 -22.76 -9.86 15.08
C GLU A 222 -24.15 -9.66 14.50
N PHE A 223 -25.07 -10.59 14.78
CA PHE A 223 -26.47 -10.48 14.42
C PHE A 223 -27.34 -10.45 15.68
N LYS A 224 -28.18 -9.45 15.79
CA LYS A 224 -29.20 -9.40 16.85
C LYS A 224 -30.47 -10.07 16.35
N VAL A 225 -31.03 -10.95 17.16
CA VAL A 225 -32.31 -11.62 16.89
C VAL A 225 -33.45 -10.65 17.12
N SER A 226 -34.20 -10.32 16.07
CA SER A 226 -35.35 -9.41 16.16
C SER A 226 -36.58 -10.14 16.71
N LYS A 227 -37.56 -9.37 17.20
CA LYS A 227 -38.82 -9.87 17.76
C LYS A 227 -39.60 -10.78 16.81
N ASN A 228 -39.51 -10.51 15.52
CA ASN A 228 -40.24 -11.26 14.48
C ASN A 228 -39.33 -12.28 13.78
N SER A 229 -38.16 -12.63 14.34
CA SER A 229 -37.26 -13.61 13.75
C SER A 229 -37.87 -15.02 13.80
N PRO A 230 -37.84 -15.77 12.69
CA PRO A 230 -38.20 -17.18 12.65
C PRO A 230 -37.32 -18.08 13.55
N LEU A 231 -36.18 -17.56 14.00
CA LEU A 231 -35.29 -18.24 14.97
C LEU A 231 -35.80 -18.19 16.40
N THR A 232 -36.66 -17.23 16.76
CA THR A 232 -37.12 -17.06 18.13
C THR A 232 -37.90 -18.29 18.59
N GLY A 233 -37.48 -18.86 19.72
CA GLY A 233 -38.09 -20.07 20.32
C GLY A 233 -37.67 -21.39 19.67
N LYS A 234 -36.76 -21.37 18.69
CA LYS A 234 -36.22 -22.58 18.01
C LYS A 234 -34.74 -22.75 18.29
N THR A 235 -34.23 -23.96 18.01
CA THR A 235 -32.82 -24.23 18.08
C THR A 235 -32.12 -23.97 16.73
N LEU A 236 -30.79 -23.75 16.76
CA LEU A 236 -30.00 -23.63 15.54
C LEU A 236 -30.05 -24.92 14.69
N LEU A 237 -30.24 -26.06 15.34
CA LEU A 237 -30.39 -27.35 14.68
C LEU A 237 -31.72 -27.48 13.96
N ASP A 238 -32.85 -27.04 14.58
CA ASP A 238 -34.20 -27.11 13.98
C ASP A 238 -34.26 -26.27 12.68
N ARG A 239 -33.52 -25.18 12.62
CA ARG A 239 -33.46 -24.29 11.47
C ARG A 239 -32.34 -24.64 10.50
N LYS A 240 -31.46 -25.61 10.82
CA LYS A 240 -30.30 -26.02 10.03
C LYS A 240 -29.47 -24.83 9.57
N ILE A 241 -29.24 -23.87 10.45
CA ILE A 241 -28.61 -22.58 10.11
C ILE A 241 -27.27 -22.79 9.42
N ASN A 242 -26.43 -23.68 9.94
CA ASN A 242 -25.09 -23.92 9.37
C ASN A 242 -25.16 -24.51 7.95
N GLU A 243 -26.14 -25.41 7.70
CA GLU A 243 -26.30 -26.11 6.42
C GLU A 243 -26.96 -25.23 5.35
N ASN A 244 -28.00 -24.48 5.74
CA ASN A 244 -28.83 -23.71 4.80
C ASN A 244 -28.12 -22.42 4.34
N TYR A 245 -27.28 -21.83 5.19
CA TYR A 245 -26.66 -20.54 4.94
C TYR A 245 -25.13 -20.62 4.83
N ASP A 246 -24.52 -21.78 5.00
CA ASP A 246 -23.07 -21.98 5.00
C ASP A 246 -22.36 -20.99 5.93
N VAL A 247 -22.87 -20.87 7.16
CA VAL A 247 -22.34 -20.03 8.24
C VAL A 247 -22.09 -20.87 9.49
N ILE A 248 -21.17 -20.41 10.33
CA ILE A 248 -20.88 -21.03 11.62
C ILE A 248 -21.23 -20.04 12.72
N ILE A 249 -22.14 -20.42 13.62
CA ILE A 249 -22.40 -19.65 14.83
C ILE A 249 -21.38 -20.10 15.88
N LEU A 250 -20.57 -19.15 16.34
CA LEU A 250 -19.46 -19.40 17.23
C LEU A 250 -19.87 -19.25 18.70
N ASP A 251 -20.61 -18.19 19.01
CA ASP A 251 -21.06 -17.85 20.34
C ASP A 251 -22.43 -17.17 20.28
N VAL A 252 -23.15 -17.17 21.40
CA VAL A 252 -24.40 -16.41 21.61
C VAL A 252 -24.23 -15.57 22.87
N LEU A 253 -24.44 -14.25 22.74
CA LEU A 253 -24.44 -13.35 23.87
C LEU A 253 -25.88 -13.10 24.31
N ARG A 254 -26.22 -13.46 25.53
CA ARG A 254 -27.53 -13.28 26.18
C ARG A 254 -27.37 -12.55 27.49
N ASN A 255 -28.03 -11.43 27.66
CA ASN A 255 -28.00 -10.61 28.88
C ASN A 255 -26.57 -10.29 29.40
N GLY A 256 -25.59 -10.18 28.48
CA GLY A 256 -24.20 -9.90 28.83
C GLY A 256 -23.34 -11.13 29.09
N GLU A 257 -23.91 -12.34 29.13
CA GLU A 257 -23.18 -13.60 29.26
C GLU A 257 -22.97 -14.29 27.93
N ILE A 258 -21.76 -14.80 27.70
CA ILE A 258 -21.39 -15.53 26.47
C ILE A 258 -21.67 -17.01 26.66
N ILE A 259 -22.52 -17.56 25.81
CA ILE A 259 -22.84 -18.98 25.74
C ILE A 259 -22.04 -19.55 24.56
N ASN A 260 -21.08 -20.45 24.83
CA ASN A 260 -20.19 -21.07 23.84
C ASN A 260 -20.28 -22.59 23.79
N SER A 261 -21.12 -23.21 24.62
CA SER A 261 -21.29 -24.64 24.71
C SER A 261 -22.70 -25.07 24.29
N ASN A 262 -22.79 -26.22 23.62
CA ASN A 262 -24.06 -26.82 23.18
C ASN A 262 -24.96 -25.89 22.35
N LEU A 263 -24.36 -25.04 21.55
CA LEU A 263 -25.06 -24.02 20.75
C LEU A 263 -26.13 -24.61 19.81
N ARG A 264 -25.88 -25.81 19.26
CA ARG A 264 -26.81 -26.48 18.34
C ARG A 264 -28.21 -26.70 18.93
N ASN A 265 -28.26 -27.00 20.23
CA ASN A 265 -29.50 -27.29 20.97
C ASN A 265 -29.97 -26.09 21.82
N LEU A 266 -29.29 -24.96 21.73
CA LEU A 266 -29.65 -23.75 22.43
C LEU A 266 -30.91 -23.16 21.78
N ILE A 267 -31.96 -22.96 22.61
CA ILE A 267 -33.14 -22.23 22.15
C ILE A 267 -32.77 -20.74 22.06
N ILE A 268 -32.91 -20.17 20.88
CA ILE A 268 -32.60 -18.77 20.58
C ILE A 268 -33.77 -17.92 21.05
N LEU A 269 -33.47 -16.82 21.71
CA LEU A 269 -34.46 -15.87 22.24
C LEU A 269 -34.33 -14.52 21.51
N GLU A 270 -35.39 -13.72 21.67
CA GLU A 270 -35.38 -12.30 21.25
C GLU A 270 -34.23 -11.57 21.95
N ASP A 271 -33.59 -10.62 21.26
CA ASP A 271 -32.43 -9.84 21.70
C ASP A 271 -31.13 -10.62 21.90
N ASP A 272 -31.08 -11.94 21.63
CA ASP A 272 -29.81 -12.66 21.56
C ASP A 272 -28.92 -12.07 20.48
N ILE A 273 -27.60 -11.96 20.75
CA ILE A 273 -26.62 -11.57 19.78
C ILE A 273 -25.82 -12.81 19.35
N LEU A 274 -25.95 -13.16 18.09
CA LEU A 274 -25.26 -14.30 17.48
C LEU A 274 -23.93 -13.83 16.87
N PHE A 275 -22.81 -14.44 17.27
CA PHE A 275 -21.53 -14.27 16.62
C PHE A 275 -21.43 -15.27 15.48
N VAL A 276 -21.48 -14.78 14.25
CA VAL A 276 -21.60 -15.59 13.05
C VAL A 276 -20.36 -15.46 12.17
N LYS A 277 -19.80 -16.60 11.78
CA LYS A 277 -18.70 -16.70 10.84
C LYS A 277 -19.24 -17.14 9.47
N GLY A 278 -18.89 -16.45 8.38
CA GLY A 278 -19.30 -16.79 7.02
C GLY A 278 -18.89 -15.75 5.99
N SER A 279 -19.30 -15.96 4.72
CA SER A 279 -19.12 -14.96 3.67
C SER A 279 -20.18 -13.86 3.78
N PHE A 280 -19.94 -12.71 3.14
CA PHE A 280 -20.91 -11.60 3.15
C PHE A 280 -22.24 -11.98 2.48
N ASP A 281 -22.19 -12.70 1.36
CA ASP A 281 -23.39 -13.18 0.67
C ASP A 281 -24.25 -14.10 1.57
N ASN A 282 -23.57 -14.95 2.37
CA ASN A 282 -24.22 -15.81 3.34
C ASN A 282 -24.83 -15.02 4.49
N PHE A 283 -24.17 -13.92 4.91
CA PHE A 283 -24.71 -13.00 5.91
C PHE A 283 -25.97 -12.28 5.43
N GLN A 284 -26.00 -11.83 4.18
CA GLN A 284 -27.19 -11.20 3.62
C GLN A 284 -28.36 -12.18 3.55
N ARG A 285 -28.14 -13.40 3.05
CA ARG A 285 -29.17 -14.44 3.01
C ARG A 285 -29.69 -14.80 4.41
N LEU A 286 -28.79 -14.94 5.39
CA LEU A 286 -29.15 -15.20 6.78
C LEU A 286 -29.97 -14.07 7.37
N LYS A 287 -29.54 -12.80 7.14
CA LYS A 287 -30.25 -11.59 7.59
C LYS A 287 -31.68 -11.53 7.06
N GLU A 288 -31.84 -11.69 5.74
CA GLU A 288 -33.13 -11.54 5.07
C GLU A 288 -34.12 -12.65 5.46
N ILE A 289 -33.70 -13.92 5.42
CA ILE A 289 -34.57 -15.06 5.63
C ILE A 289 -34.90 -15.26 7.11
N GLU A 290 -33.93 -15.07 8.01
CA GLU A 290 -34.13 -15.23 9.45
C GLU A 290 -34.50 -13.91 10.15
N ASN A 291 -34.70 -12.83 9.40
CA ASN A 291 -35.07 -11.49 9.91
C ASN A 291 -34.18 -11.05 11.08
N LEU A 292 -32.86 -11.08 10.88
CA LEU A 292 -31.87 -10.68 11.84
C LEU A 292 -31.39 -9.25 11.57
N VAL A 293 -30.97 -8.55 12.62
CA VAL A 293 -30.34 -7.22 12.53
C VAL A 293 -28.85 -7.38 12.65
N MET A 294 -28.08 -6.98 11.60
CA MET A 294 -26.62 -6.98 11.68
C MET A 294 -26.19 -5.82 12.60
N LEU A 295 -25.41 -6.13 13.64
CA LEU A 295 -24.85 -5.14 14.54
C LEU A 295 -23.48 -4.74 13.99
N ALA A 296 -23.45 -3.66 13.21
CA ALA A 296 -22.21 -2.91 13.02
C ALA A 296 -22.09 -1.88 14.15
N ASP A 297 -20.89 -1.39 14.41
CA ASP A 297 -20.49 -0.60 15.59
C ASP A 297 -21.33 0.64 15.96
N GLU A 298 -22.24 1.05 15.12
CA GLU A 298 -23.34 1.97 15.41
C GLU A 298 -24.55 1.50 14.59
N LYS A 299 -25.76 1.69 15.12
CA LYS A 299 -27.04 1.31 14.51
C LYS A 299 -27.09 1.73 13.04
N LEU A 300 -26.78 0.78 12.14
CA LEU A 300 -27.12 0.92 10.72
C LEU A 300 -28.64 0.96 10.61
N THR A 301 -29.18 2.06 10.16
CA THR A 301 -30.58 2.13 9.75
C THR A 301 -30.77 1.30 8.48
N GLN A 302 -31.93 0.68 8.34
CA GLN A 302 -32.26 -0.19 7.20
C GLN A 302 -32.12 0.55 5.86
N ASP A 303 -32.42 1.86 5.86
CA ASP A 303 -32.27 2.76 4.70
C ASP A 303 -30.80 2.96 4.25
N GLU A 304 -29.84 2.83 5.17
CA GLU A 304 -28.40 2.97 4.85
C GLU A 304 -27.79 1.68 4.26
N LEU A 305 -28.41 0.53 4.48
CA LEU A 305 -28.00 -0.76 3.90
C LEU A 305 -28.58 -0.99 2.48
N GLU A 306 -29.64 -0.29 2.12
CA GLU A 306 -30.37 -0.45 0.85
C GLU A 306 -30.00 0.60 -0.20
N GLN A 307 -29.03 1.49 0.06
CA GLN A 307 -28.54 2.43 -0.95
C GLN A 307 -27.81 1.66 -2.07
N GLU A 308 -28.31 1.79 -3.30
CA GLU A 308 -27.82 1.10 -4.50
C GLU A 308 -26.32 1.35 -4.83
N ASP A 309 -25.71 2.41 -4.25
CA ASP A 309 -24.32 2.79 -4.51
C ASP A 309 -23.30 2.28 -3.45
N ASN A 310 -23.75 1.51 -2.47
CA ASN A 310 -22.86 0.98 -1.44
C ASN A 310 -22.11 -0.26 -1.93
N ILE A 311 -20.80 -0.27 -1.71
CA ILE A 311 -19.91 -1.37 -2.07
C ILE A 311 -19.21 -1.94 -0.85
N LEU A 312 -18.78 -3.19 -0.98
CA LEU A 312 -17.95 -3.89 -0.01
C LEU A 312 -16.51 -3.88 -0.49
N ALA A 313 -15.58 -3.55 0.41
CA ALA A 313 -14.15 -3.56 0.11
C ALA A 313 -13.33 -4.13 1.27
N GLU A 314 -12.28 -4.85 0.95
CA GLU A 314 -11.25 -5.25 1.90
C GLU A 314 -10.15 -4.20 1.96
N CYS A 315 -9.88 -3.68 3.15
CA CYS A 315 -8.88 -2.66 3.39
C CYS A 315 -7.83 -3.17 4.36
N LEU A 316 -6.57 -3.24 3.93
CA LEU A 316 -5.44 -3.53 4.79
C LEU A 316 -4.96 -2.25 5.47
N VAL A 317 -4.80 -2.30 6.79
CA VAL A 317 -4.20 -1.21 7.58
C VAL A 317 -2.68 -1.33 7.46
N THR A 318 -2.02 -0.31 6.91
CA THR A 318 -0.55 -0.29 6.78
C THR A 318 0.11 0.18 8.09
N ASP A 319 1.41 0.01 8.20
CA ASP A 319 2.22 0.46 9.34
C ASP A 319 2.27 1.99 9.54
N ASN A 320 1.96 2.77 8.50
CA ASN A 320 1.87 4.22 8.54
C ASN A 320 0.45 4.74 8.85
N SER A 321 -0.50 3.86 9.18
CA SER A 321 -1.88 4.29 9.44
C SER A 321 -2.01 5.04 10.76
N GLU A 322 -2.68 6.19 10.72
CA GLU A 322 -3.05 6.98 11.90
C GLU A 322 -3.98 6.21 12.87
N LEU A 323 -4.56 5.10 12.42
CA LEU A 323 -5.48 4.29 13.23
C LEU A 323 -4.76 3.25 14.10
N ILE A 324 -3.46 3.07 13.95
CA ILE A 324 -2.71 2.11 14.76
C ILE A 324 -2.73 2.53 16.23
N GLY A 325 -3.07 1.56 17.09
CA GLY A 325 -3.19 1.79 18.52
C GLY A 325 -4.52 2.37 18.98
N LEU A 326 -5.40 2.76 18.04
CA LEU A 326 -6.75 3.21 18.33
C LEU A 326 -7.77 2.09 18.10
N SER A 327 -8.87 2.11 18.83
CA SER A 327 -10.05 1.32 18.51
C SER A 327 -10.88 2.00 17.40
N LEU A 328 -11.76 1.25 16.72
CA LEU A 328 -12.65 1.83 15.71
C LEU A 328 -13.54 2.94 16.27
N GLN A 329 -13.91 2.84 17.55
CA GLN A 329 -14.71 3.85 18.26
C GLN A 329 -13.88 5.11 18.55
N GLU A 330 -12.65 4.99 19.07
CA GLU A 330 -11.75 6.12 19.33
C GLU A 330 -11.37 6.82 18.03
N ALA A 331 -11.15 6.07 16.96
CA ALA A 331 -10.90 6.58 15.63
C ALA A 331 -12.10 7.27 14.98
N ASN A 332 -13.31 7.16 15.58
CA ASN A 332 -14.57 7.61 14.97
C ASN A 332 -14.68 7.18 13.50
N PHE A 333 -14.35 5.91 13.20
CA PHE A 333 -14.12 5.42 11.85
C PHE A 333 -15.28 5.78 10.90
N ARG A 334 -16.53 5.57 11.34
CA ARG A 334 -17.73 5.90 10.57
C ARG A 334 -17.79 7.39 10.21
N ARG A 335 -17.55 8.26 11.17
CA ARG A 335 -17.65 9.72 10.97
C ARG A 335 -16.51 10.25 10.09
N SER A 336 -15.31 9.69 10.26
CA SER A 336 -14.11 10.09 9.52
C SER A 336 -14.11 9.60 8.09
N PHE A 337 -14.62 8.38 7.83
CA PHE A 337 -14.54 7.72 6.52
C PHE A 337 -15.91 7.52 5.84
N GLY A 338 -17.02 7.82 6.53
CA GLY A 338 -18.36 7.63 5.98
C GLY A 338 -18.70 6.19 5.61
N SER A 339 -18.02 5.22 6.24
CA SER A 339 -18.09 3.81 5.93
C SER A 339 -18.07 2.97 7.20
N PHE A 340 -18.56 1.73 7.14
CA PHE A 340 -18.66 0.83 8.29
C PHE A 340 -17.66 -0.30 8.20
N VAL A 341 -17.05 -0.68 9.31
CA VAL A 341 -16.26 -1.91 9.41
C VAL A 341 -17.17 -3.03 9.85
N LEU A 342 -17.37 -4.01 8.97
CA LEU A 342 -18.23 -5.16 9.23
C LEU A 342 -17.49 -6.32 9.90
N ALA A 343 -16.17 -6.42 9.67
CA ALA A 343 -15.34 -7.48 10.22
C ALA A 343 -13.85 -7.08 10.23
N ILE A 344 -13.07 -7.68 11.12
CA ILE A 344 -11.62 -7.51 11.20
C ILE A 344 -10.96 -8.88 11.18
N ARG A 345 -9.86 -8.99 10.41
CA ARG A 345 -9.02 -10.18 10.36
C ARG A 345 -7.58 -9.79 10.68
N ARG A 346 -6.94 -10.55 11.59
CA ARG A 346 -5.54 -10.38 11.98
C ARG A 346 -4.80 -11.71 11.85
N GLU A 347 -3.67 -11.74 11.11
CA GLU A 347 -2.79 -12.92 10.96
C GLU A 347 -3.53 -14.22 10.59
N GLY A 348 -4.64 -14.10 9.84
CA GLY A 348 -5.49 -15.24 9.50
C GLY A 348 -6.43 -15.70 10.63
N GLU A 349 -6.37 -15.10 11.81
CA GLU A 349 -7.29 -15.36 12.92
C GLU A 349 -8.42 -14.32 12.96
N ILE A 350 -9.63 -14.82 13.19
CA ILE A 350 -10.81 -13.98 13.32
C ILE A 350 -10.91 -13.48 14.76
N ILE A 351 -11.02 -12.18 14.91
CA ILE A 351 -11.07 -11.54 16.21
C ILE A 351 -12.49 -11.65 16.76
N ARG A 352 -12.61 -12.29 17.92
CA ARG A 352 -13.87 -12.59 18.61
C ARG A 352 -14.25 -11.56 19.67
N ARG A 353 -13.94 -10.27 19.48
CA ARG A 353 -14.26 -9.19 20.43
C ARG A 353 -15.20 -8.18 19.76
N LYS A 354 -15.90 -7.36 20.56
CA LYS A 354 -16.69 -6.23 20.02
C LYS A 354 -15.81 -5.38 19.13
N LEU A 355 -16.15 -5.26 17.85
CA LEU A 355 -15.37 -4.55 16.84
C LEU A 355 -15.06 -3.11 17.24
N ALA A 356 -16.04 -2.41 17.87
CA ALA A 356 -15.90 -1.04 18.33
C ALA A 356 -14.70 -0.78 19.23
N HIS A 357 -14.40 -1.71 20.13
CA HIS A 357 -13.33 -1.59 21.12
C HIS A 357 -12.04 -2.30 20.70
N PHE A 358 -11.99 -2.77 19.46
CA PHE A 358 -10.83 -3.49 18.96
C PHE A 358 -9.72 -2.54 18.57
N ILE A 359 -8.56 -2.65 19.25
CA ILE A 359 -7.38 -1.83 18.93
C ILE A 359 -6.73 -2.34 17.66
N LEU A 360 -6.66 -1.48 16.65
CA LEU A 360 -6.08 -1.78 15.35
C LEU A 360 -4.56 -1.88 15.44
N LYS A 361 -4.01 -2.85 14.71
CA LYS A 361 -2.58 -3.08 14.54
C LYS A 361 -2.20 -3.02 13.07
N PRO A 362 -0.91 -2.82 12.75
CA PRO A 362 -0.43 -2.96 11.38
C PRO A 362 -0.84 -4.30 10.78
N PHE A 363 -1.24 -4.27 9.51
CA PHE A 363 -1.65 -5.43 8.71
C PHE A 363 -2.98 -6.09 9.10
N ASP A 364 -3.78 -5.46 9.96
CA ASP A 364 -5.18 -5.85 10.12
C ASP A 364 -5.93 -5.63 8.81
N THR A 365 -6.75 -6.61 8.41
CA THR A 365 -7.64 -6.46 7.25
C THR A 365 -9.04 -6.14 7.74
N LEU A 366 -9.56 -4.99 7.32
CA LEU A 366 -10.89 -4.51 7.63
C LEU A 366 -11.81 -4.83 6.45
N LEU A 367 -12.97 -5.43 6.71
CA LEU A 367 -14.05 -5.51 5.74
C LEU A 367 -14.92 -4.27 5.90
N VAL A 368 -14.82 -3.37 4.92
CA VAL A 368 -15.45 -2.05 4.95
C VAL A 368 -16.64 -2.03 3.99
N TYR A 369 -17.77 -1.52 4.45
CA TYR A 369 -18.98 -1.31 3.68
C TYR A 369 -19.37 0.17 3.69
N GLY A 370 -19.71 0.71 2.52
CA GLY A 370 -20.13 2.11 2.40
C GLY A 370 -20.19 2.60 0.96
N PRO A 371 -20.54 3.88 0.74
CA PRO A 371 -20.64 4.47 -0.58
C PRO A 371 -19.34 4.34 -1.37
N LYS A 372 -19.46 4.02 -2.66
CA LYS A 372 -18.32 3.81 -3.59
C LYS A 372 -17.32 4.95 -3.53
N ASP A 373 -17.80 6.20 -3.48
CA ASP A 373 -16.93 7.37 -3.42
C ASP A 373 -16.14 7.46 -2.11
N ARG A 374 -16.73 7.07 -0.98
CA ARG A 374 -16.07 7.05 0.32
C ARG A 374 -14.99 5.97 0.41
N ILE A 375 -15.29 4.79 -0.13
CA ILE A 375 -14.30 3.70 -0.21
C ILE A 375 -13.15 4.06 -1.16
N ASN A 376 -13.43 4.77 -2.26
CA ASN A 376 -12.37 5.30 -3.12
C ASN A 376 -11.50 6.36 -2.41
N GLN A 377 -12.12 7.23 -1.61
CA GLN A 377 -11.36 8.18 -0.77
C GLN A 377 -10.48 7.47 0.26
N LEU A 378 -11.00 6.40 0.88
CA LEU A 378 -10.23 5.56 1.78
C LEU A 378 -9.03 4.89 1.09
N ALA A 379 -9.21 4.43 -0.15
CA ALA A 379 -8.15 3.83 -0.97
C ALA A 379 -7.01 4.81 -1.29
N ASN A 380 -7.31 6.11 -1.36
CA ASN A 380 -6.34 7.17 -1.66
C ASN A 380 -5.72 7.78 -0.40
N LYS A 381 -6.17 7.38 0.80
CA LYS A 381 -5.61 7.88 2.05
C LYS A 381 -4.39 7.05 2.46
N GLU A 382 -3.32 7.73 2.87
CA GLU A 382 -2.16 7.07 3.47
C GLU A 382 -2.60 6.23 4.67
N GLY A 383 -2.05 5.05 4.78
CA GLY A 383 -2.37 4.13 5.87
C GLY A 383 -3.37 3.03 5.52
N PHE A 384 -3.90 2.98 4.29
CA PHE A 384 -4.78 1.91 3.82
C PHE A 384 -4.38 1.40 2.43
N ILE A 385 -4.52 0.08 2.24
CA ILE A 385 -4.43 -0.56 0.91
C ILE A 385 -5.72 -1.31 0.68
N VAL A 386 -6.49 -0.91 -0.32
CA VAL A 386 -7.70 -1.64 -0.72
C VAL A 386 -7.30 -2.88 -1.52
N LEU A 387 -7.53 -4.07 -0.94
CA LEU A 387 -7.10 -5.36 -1.51
C LEU A 387 -8.03 -5.86 -2.62
N GLY A 388 -9.27 -5.46 -2.61
CA GLY A 388 -10.26 -5.85 -3.62
C GLY A 388 -11.55 -5.06 -3.50
N LYS A 389 -12.11 -4.67 -4.65
CA LYS A 389 -13.52 -4.29 -4.77
C LYS A 389 -14.28 -5.52 -5.22
N VAL A 390 -15.39 -5.82 -4.57
CA VAL A 390 -16.22 -6.96 -4.95
C VAL A 390 -16.95 -6.72 -6.27
N ASP A 391 -17.08 -5.45 -6.71
CA ASP A 391 -17.61 -5.07 -8.01
C ASP A 391 -16.59 -4.30 -8.83
N GLY A 392 -16.08 -4.97 -9.86
CA GLY A 392 -15.02 -4.46 -10.72
C GLY A 392 -15.50 -3.51 -11.81
N SER A 393 -15.45 -2.22 -11.59
CA SER A 393 -15.20 -1.29 -12.67
C SER A 393 -14.01 -0.41 -12.29
N LEU A 394 -12.91 -0.59 -12.99
CA LEU A 394 -11.79 0.35 -13.02
C LEU A 394 -12.28 1.60 -13.77
N ASP A 395 -12.98 2.49 -13.08
CA ASP A 395 -13.27 3.82 -13.63
C ASP A 395 -11.96 4.62 -13.60
N GLY A 396 -11.11 4.39 -14.60
CA GLY A 396 -9.90 5.17 -14.82
C GLY A 396 -10.28 6.62 -15.12
N HIS A 397 -9.52 7.58 -14.58
CA HIS A 397 -9.66 8.98 -14.93
C HIS A 397 -9.57 9.13 -16.46
N PRO A 398 -10.43 9.92 -17.13
CA PRO A 398 -10.46 10.04 -18.60
C PRO A 398 -9.11 10.41 -19.21
N PHE A 399 -8.22 11.05 -18.45
CA PHE A 399 -6.88 11.46 -18.87
C PHE A 399 -5.75 10.58 -18.31
N TRP A 400 -6.02 9.30 -18.03
CA TRP A 400 -5.03 8.36 -17.48
C TRP A 400 -3.72 8.30 -18.29
N TRP A 401 -3.80 8.39 -19.62
CA TRP A 401 -2.66 8.38 -20.53
C TRP A 401 -1.71 9.56 -20.32
N LEU A 402 -2.21 10.71 -19.80
CA LEU A 402 -1.41 11.90 -19.60
C LEU A 402 -0.37 11.72 -18.48
N SER A 403 -0.70 10.94 -17.44
CA SER A 403 0.26 10.58 -16.39
C SER A 403 1.45 9.79 -16.95
N LEU A 404 1.19 8.81 -17.82
CA LEU A 404 2.25 8.06 -18.48
C LEU A 404 3.01 8.93 -19.49
N ALA A 405 2.29 9.71 -20.27
CA ALA A 405 2.87 10.58 -21.29
C ALA A 405 3.80 11.64 -20.68
N SER A 406 3.46 12.23 -19.53
CA SER A 406 4.29 13.23 -18.85
C SER A 406 5.63 12.67 -18.38
N ILE A 407 5.64 11.44 -17.82
CA ILE A 407 6.87 10.76 -17.42
C ILE A 407 7.71 10.40 -18.65
N LEU A 408 7.09 9.74 -19.65
CA LEU A 408 7.80 9.35 -20.86
C LEU A 408 8.37 10.58 -21.59
N PHE A 409 7.65 11.68 -21.64
CA PHE A 409 8.11 12.92 -22.24
C PHE A 409 9.34 13.47 -21.49
N ALA A 410 9.28 13.59 -20.16
CA ALA A 410 10.41 14.06 -19.35
C ALA A 410 11.65 13.19 -19.55
N VAL A 411 11.48 11.85 -19.52
CA VAL A 411 12.56 10.88 -19.71
C VAL A 411 13.12 10.95 -21.12
N THR A 412 12.26 11.06 -22.14
CA THR A 412 12.70 11.15 -23.55
C THR A 412 13.53 12.40 -23.79
N LEU A 413 13.09 13.56 -23.29
CA LEU A 413 13.85 14.81 -23.40
C LEU A 413 15.23 14.70 -22.73
N ALA A 414 15.31 14.00 -21.59
CA ALA A 414 16.57 13.78 -20.88
C ALA A 414 17.49 12.77 -21.57
N ILE A 415 16.94 11.71 -22.23
CA ILE A 415 17.74 10.72 -22.99
C ILE A 415 18.41 11.37 -24.20
N PHE A 416 17.73 12.28 -24.88
CA PHE A 416 18.27 12.99 -26.04
C PHE A 416 19.07 14.25 -25.68
N ASP A 417 19.33 14.49 -24.39
CA ASP A 417 20.05 15.68 -23.86
C ASP A 417 19.46 17.03 -24.37
N ILE A 418 18.16 17.06 -24.67
CA ILE A 418 17.47 18.29 -25.14
C ILE A 418 17.34 19.28 -23.98
N VAL A 419 16.98 18.78 -22.78
CA VAL A 419 16.92 19.58 -21.54
C VAL A 419 17.35 18.74 -20.34
N PRO A 420 17.90 19.37 -19.30
CA PRO A 420 18.16 18.67 -18.02
C PRO A 420 16.89 18.01 -17.49
N ILE A 421 17.03 16.84 -16.89
CA ILE A 421 15.88 16.04 -16.36
C ILE A 421 14.98 16.85 -15.42
N VAL A 422 15.57 17.74 -14.59
CA VAL A 422 14.82 18.59 -13.66
C VAL A 422 13.79 19.47 -14.38
N VAL A 423 14.14 19.99 -15.55
CA VAL A 423 13.21 20.79 -16.38
C VAL A 423 12.08 19.92 -16.92
N GLY A 424 12.40 18.75 -17.42
CA GLY A 424 11.43 17.80 -17.95
C GLY A 424 10.39 17.37 -16.91
N VAL A 425 10.84 17.04 -15.70
CA VAL A 425 9.93 16.61 -14.60
C VAL A 425 9.08 17.76 -14.08
N ILE A 426 9.62 18.98 -13.99
CA ILE A 426 8.85 20.18 -13.62
C ILE A 426 7.74 20.43 -14.64
N LEU A 427 8.06 20.40 -15.92
CA LEU A 427 7.06 20.56 -17.00
C LEU A 427 5.98 19.47 -16.93
N GLY A 428 6.39 18.23 -16.66
CA GLY A 428 5.47 17.12 -16.45
C GLY A 428 4.50 17.35 -15.28
N VAL A 429 4.99 17.83 -14.13
CA VAL A 429 4.16 18.17 -12.97
C VAL A 429 3.19 19.32 -13.31
N ILE A 430 3.67 20.37 -13.98
CA ILE A 430 2.83 21.50 -14.41
C ILE A 430 1.70 21.01 -15.34
N ALA A 431 2.02 20.15 -16.31
CA ALA A 431 1.01 19.59 -17.23
C ALA A 431 -0.07 18.80 -16.47
N LEU A 432 0.31 17.99 -15.45
CA LEU A 432 -0.63 17.22 -14.64
C LEU A 432 -1.52 18.10 -13.73
N LEU A 433 -0.97 19.19 -13.19
CA LEU A 433 -1.73 20.15 -12.39
C LEU A 433 -2.73 20.92 -13.26
N LEU A 434 -2.31 21.40 -14.44
CA LEU A 434 -3.15 22.14 -15.37
C LEU A 434 -4.29 21.27 -15.95
N SER A 435 -4.01 20.00 -16.19
CA SER A 435 -5.02 19.03 -16.66
C SER A 435 -5.93 18.51 -15.54
N LYS A 436 -5.70 18.92 -14.29
CA LYS A 436 -6.44 18.48 -13.10
C LYS A 436 -6.40 16.95 -12.86
N VAL A 437 -5.43 16.25 -13.40
CA VAL A 437 -5.18 14.83 -13.10
C VAL A 437 -4.82 14.68 -11.63
N ILE A 438 -4.04 15.62 -11.10
CA ILE A 438 -3.73 15.77 -9.68
C ILE A 438 -4.08 17.17 -9.20
N THR A 439 -4.48 17.27 -7.94
CA THR A 439 -4.68 18.55 -7.27
C THR A 439 -3.38 19.04 -6.61
N PRO A 440 -3.23 20.35 -6.33
CA PRO A 440 -2.06 20.86 -5.61
C PRO A 440 -1.85 20.17 -4.24
N ASN A 441 -2.93 19.91 -3.50
CA ASN A 441 -2.85 19.24 -2.21
C ASN A 441 -2.31 17.80 -2.35
N GLU A 442 -2.79 17.04 -3.34
CA GLU A 442 -2.27 15.71 -3.64
C GLU A 442 -0.79 15.75 -4.06
N ALA A 443 -0.39 16.76 -4.85
CA ALA A 443 1.00 16.94 -5.23
C ALA A 443 1.90 17.17 -4.02
N TYR A 444 1.50 18.03 -3.07
CA TYR A 444 2.27 18.28 -1.85
C TYR A 444 2.31 17.08 -0.91
N SER A 445 1.19 16.38 -0.73
CA SER A 445 1.10 15.19 0.13
C SER A 445 1.84 13.98 -0.43
N SER A 446 2.03 13.91 -1.75
CA SER A 446 2.77 12.80 -2.37
C SER A 446 4.29 12.88 -2.21
N ILE A 447 4.82 14.04 -1.77
CA ILE A 447 6.25 14.22 -1.54
C ILE A 447 6.64 13.58 -0.21
N HIS A 448 7.55 12.62 -0.24
CA HIS A 448 8.15 12.06 0.96
C HIS A 448 9.18 13.06 1.55
N TRP A 449 8.68 14.03 2.30
CA TRP A 449 9.48 15.13 2.87
C TRP A 449 10.67 14.67 3.69
N GLN A 450 10.52 13.55 4.41
CA GLN A 450 11.64 12.94 5.16
C GLN A 450 12.83 12.65 4.25
N VAL A 451 12.58 12.05 3.08
CA VAL A 451 13.64 11.74 2.11
C VAL A 451 14.28 13.01 1.55
N ILE A 452 13.44 14.01 1.22
CA ILE A 452 13.90 15.31 0.68
C ILE A 452 14.80 16.01 1.71
N ILE A 453 14.36 16.10 2.96
CA ILE A 453 15.12 16.75 4.05
C ILE A 453 16.43 16.03 4.31
N VAL A 454 16.42 14.69 4.40
CA VAL A 454 17.63 13.90 4.60
C VAL A 454 18.65 14.17 3.50
N ILE A 455 18.25 14.07 2.24
CA ILE A 455 19.17 14.27 1.11
C ILE A 455 19.71 15.71 1.12
N ALA A 456 18.83 16.70 1.25
CA ALA A 456 19.21 18.13 1.25
C ALA A 456 20.15 18.50 2.40
N ALA A 457 19.93 17.92 3.59
CA ALA A 457 20.74 18.19 4.77
C ALA A 457 22.12 17.50 4.74
N PHE A 458 22.24 16.34 4.06
CA PHE A 458 23.52 15.62 3.96
C PHE A 458 24.40 16.04 2.78
N LEU A 459 23.83 16.65 1.73
CA LEU A 459 24.64 17.13 0.60
C LEU A 459 25.76 18.09 1.01
N PRO A 460 25.55 19.08 1.90
CA PRO A 460 26.61 19.98 2.35
C PRO A 460 27.72 19.27 3.12
N MET A 461 27.46 18.13 3.75
CA MET A 461 28.47 17.35 4.47
C MET A 461 29.53 16.76 3.53
N GLY A 462 29.21 16.59 2.24
CA GLY A 462 30.17 16.17 1.21
C GLY A 462 31.10 17.31 0.78
N ALA A 463 30.78 18.55 1.06
CA ALA A 463 31.58 19.74 0.76
C ALA A 463 32.44 20.17 1.96
N ALA A 464 32.07 19.77 3.19
CA ALA A 464 32.81 20.03 4.43
C ALA A 464 34.03 19.13 4.58
#